data_33c67ebc1b3a3401dc80d9e56b44ef86
#
_entry.id   33c67ebc1b3a3401dc80d9e56b44ef86
#
_cell.length_a   1.000
_cell.length_b   1.000
_cell.length_c   1.000
_cell.angle_alpha   90.00
_cell.angle_beta   90.00
_cell.angle_gamma   90.00
#
_symmetry.space_group_name_H-M   'P 1'
#
loop_
_entity.id
_entity.type
_entity.pdbx_description
1 polymer ?
#
loop_
_entity_poly.entity_id
_entity_poly.type
_entity_poly.pdbx_seq_one_letter_code
_entity_poly.pdbx_strand_id
1 'polypeptide(L)'
;MVTEDVLVFVPAGSTMDIACPTACGKADAMGGGFGILYDRGVSKLDPQACRIIDRAHAELASADEVVQDVIWVYTDGHDFASVYVPEREQSALMRILEEEVEGFEQPGYAVRYREPDPEDGGRFSGEPMEIRCEFSLDVARAERCRVILIAPDGASTTMLSEFQLHAGQQQFNLTLGLEGYPPGEYALQLEGQRSGAPHFRRDFTLQGRS
;
A
#
# COMPACT_ATOMS: atom_id res chain seq x y z
N MET A 1 4.33 -9.35 -16.24
CA MET A 1 4.78 -8.44 -17.33
C MET A 1 6.26 -8.67 -17.51
N VAL A 2 6.77 -8.77 -18.75
CA VAL A 2 8.22 -8.87 -19.02
C VAL A 2 8.72 -7.45 -19.28
N THR A 3 9.72 -7.01 -18.54
CA THR A 3 10.19 -5.61 -18.57
C THR A 3 11.29 -5.34 -19.60
N GLU A 4 11.88 -6.39 -20.17
CA GLU A 4 12.92 -6.28 -21.19
C GLU A 4 12.71 -7.29 -22.33
N ASP A 5 13.02 -6.87 -23.55
CA ASP A 5 13.11 -7.75 -24.71
C ASP A 5 14.45 -8.51 -24.65
N VAL A 6 14.40 -9.76 -24.21
CA VAL A 6 15.58 -10.61 -24.18
C VAL A 6 15.63 -11.43 -25.45
N LEU A 7 16.58 -11.11 -26.37
CA LEU A 7 16.88 -11.92 -27.54
C LEU A 7 17.81 -13.07 -27.13
N VAL A 8 17.25 -14.27 -27.13
CA VAL A 8 18.02 -15.47 -26.80
C VAL A 8 18.13 -16.38 -28.02
N PHE A 9 19.34 -16.71 -28.41
CA PHE A 9 19.60 -17.72 -29.46
C PHE A 9 19.67 -19.11 -28.82
N VAL A 10 18.67 -19.94 -29.11
CA VAL A 10 18.67 -21.36 -28.70
C VAL A 10 19.00 -22.21 -29.90
N PRO A 11 20.14 -22.91 -29.92
CA PRO A 11 20.49 -23.81 -31.02
C PRO A 11 19.44 -24.90 -31.21
N ALA A 12 19.25 -25.34 -32.45
CA ALA A 12 18.34 -26.44 -32.76
C ALA A 12 18.65 -27.70 -31.94
N GLY A 13 17.66 -28.25 -31.26
CA GLY A 13 17.81 -29.46 -30.42
C GLY A 13 18.36 -29.19 -29.01
N SER A 14 18.58 -27.93 -28.61
CA SER A 14 18.96 -27.57 -27.24
C SER A 14 17.77 -26.92 -26.49
N THR A 15 17.84 -26.98 -25.16
CA THR A 15 16.90 -26.29 -24.23
C THR A 15 17.72 -25.32 -23.40
N MET A 16 17.16 -24.16 -23.15
CA MET A 16 17.73 -23.14 -22.26
C MET A 16 16.68 -22.66 -21.26
N ASP A 17 17.02 -22.66 -20.00
CA ASP A 17 16.20 -22.06 -18.95
C ASP A 17 16.55 -20.57 -18.82
N ILE A 18 15.55 -19.71 -18.90
CA ILE A 18 15.70 -18.26 -18.80
C ILE A 18 14.88 -17.80 -17.61
N ALA A 19 15.54 -17.18 -16.64
CA ALA A 19 14.85 -16.48 -15.56
C ALA A 19 14.41 -15.10 -16.08
N CYS A 20 13.10 -14.87 -16.15
CA CYS A 20 12.55 -13.58 -16.52
C CYS A 20 11.82 -12.99 -15.29
N PRO A 21 12.24 -11.86 -14.76
CA PRO A 21 11.43 -11.15 -13.76
C PRO A 21 10.12 -10.72 -14.39
N THR A 22 9.01 -11.05 -13.73
CA THR A 22 7.68 -10.75 -14.22
C THR A 22 6.82 -10.16 -13.09
N ALA A 23 5.98 -9.20 -13.42
CA ALA A 23 4.97 -8.67 -12.52
C ALA A 23 3.57 -8.91 -13.10
N CYS A 24 2.59 -9.20 -12.23
CA CYS A 24 1.20 -9.31 -12.63
C CYS A 24 0.58 -7.92 -12.76
N GLY A 25 -0.01 -7.59 -13.91
CA GLY A 25 -0.64 -6.28 -14.16
C GLY A 25 -2.07 -6.16 -13.60
N LYS A 26 -2.56 -7.17 -12.85
CA LYS A 26 -3.88 -7.15 -12.21
C LYS A 26 -3.81 -7.76 -10.82
N ALA A 27 -4.24 -6.99 -9.82
CA ALA A 27 -4.23 -7.41 -8.42
C ALA A 27 -5.12 -8.65 -8.16
N ASP A 28 -6.30 -8.69 -8.78
CA ASP A 28 -7.28 -9.78 -8.58
C ASP A 28 -7.07 -10.99 -9.51
N ALA A 29 -6.05 -10.94 -10.37
CA ALA A 29 -5.74 -12.06 -11.25
C ALA A 29 -4.87 -13.09 -10.53
N MET A 30 -5.14 -14.37 -10.82
CA MET A 30 -4.27 -15.44 -10.31
C MET A 30 -2.85 -15.23 -10.84
N GLY A 31 -1.91 -15.02 -9.92
CA GLY A 31 -0.50 -14.85 -10.25
C GLY A 31 0.07 -16.09 -10.95
N GLY A 32 1.19 -15.89 -11.64
CA GLY A 32 1.92 -16.98 -12.27
C GLY A 32 2.35 -18.04 -11.27
N GLY A 33 2.10 -19.31 -11.56
CA GLY A 33 2.48 -20.43 -10.73
C GLY A 33 2.97 -21.60 -11.57
N PHE A 34 3.51 -22.61 -10.89
CA PHE A 34 3.97 -23.82 -11.55
C PHE A 34 2.81 -24.51 -12.28
N GLY A 35 2.98 -24.75 -13.59
CA GLY A 35 1.97 -25.39 -14.43
C GLY A 35 0.96 -24.46 -15.09
N ILE A 36 1.05 -23.14 -14.91
CA ILE A 36 0.24 -22.16 -15.64
C ILE A 36 0.88 -21.94 -17.00
N LEU A 37 0.09 -22.17 -18.05
CA LEU A 37 0.52 -21.86 -19.43
C LEU A 37 0.17 -20.39 -19.72
N TYR A 38 1.20 -19.63 -20.08
CA TYR A 38 1.03 -18.26 -20.57
C TYR A 38 0.87 -18.28 -22.08
N ASP A 39 -0.17 -17.64 -22.59
CA ASP A 39 -0.28 -17.39 -24.02
C ASP A 39 0.68 -16.25 -24.40
N ARG A 40 1.25 -16.32 -25.61
CA ARG A 40 2.02 -15.22 -26.17
C ARG A 40 1.10 -14.07 -26.50
N GLY A 41 0.80 -13.25 -25.53
CA GLY A 41 0.12 -11.98 -25.75
C GLY A 41 1.02 -11.02 -26.55
N VAL A 42 0.45 -10.35 -27.54
CA VAL A 42 1.14 -9.30 -28.32
C VAL A 42 0.84 -7.91 -27.72
N SER A 43 0.48 -7.83 -26.46
CA SER A 43 0.26 -6.53 -25.82
C SER A 43 1.59 -5.84 -25.61
N LYS A 44 1.71 -4.62 -26.13
CA LYS A 44 2.83 -3.75 -25.80
C LYS A 44 2.80 -3.49 -24.31
N LEU A 45 3.94 -3.58 -23.67
CA LEU A 45 4.13 -3.10 -22.30
C LEU A 45 3.72 -1.64 -22.22
N ASP A 46 3.02 -1.29 -21.15
CA ASP A 46 2.79 0.11 -20.84
C ASP A 46 4.14 0.79 -20.54
N PRO A 47 4.56 1.77 -21.34
CA PRO A 47 5.86 2.42 -21.13
C PRO A 47 5.99 3.09 -19.77
N GLN A 48 4.88 3.48 -19.16
CA GLN A 48 4.86 4.10 -17.84
C GLN A 48 5.10 3.06 -16.75
N ALA A 49 4.44 1.89 -16.84
CA ALA A 49 4.72 0.77 -15.94
C ALA A 49 6.19 0.34 -16.01
N CYS A 50 6.76 0.28 -17.22
CA CYS A 50 8.20 -0.02 -17.39
C CYS A 50 9.07 1.00 -16.66
N ARG A 51 8.82 2.31 -16.81
CA ARG A 51 9.61 3.34 -16.11
C ARG A 51 9.50 3.23 -14.59
N ILE A 52 8.31 2.94 -14.06
CA ILE A 52 8.10 2.74 -12.63
C ILE A 52 8.96 1.57 -12.14
N ILE A 53 8.92 0.43 -12.84
CA ILE A 53 9.70 -0.77 -12.52
C ILE A 53 11.21 -0.48 -12.59
N ASP A 54 11.67 0.13 -13.69
CA ASP A 54 13.10 0.44 -13.88
C ASP A 54 13.61 1.37 -12.76
N ARG A 55 12.82 2.37 -12.39
CA ARG A 55 13.16 3.28 -11.31
C ARG A 55 13.15 2.60 -9.95
N ALA A 56 12.14 1.75 -9.67
CA ALA A 56 12.11 0.98 -8.45
C ALA A 56 13.37 0.13 -8.30
N HIS A 57 13.77 -0.61 -9.33
CA HIS A 57 15.00 -1.41 -9.31
C HIS A 57 16.29 -0.57 -9.20
N ALA A 58 16.29 0.65 -9.73
CA ALA A 58 17.45 1.53 -9.63
C ALA A 58 17.58 2.21 -8.25
N GLU A 59 16.48 2.46 -7.55
CA GLU A 59 16.45 3.32 -6.37
C GLU A 59 16.11 2.58 -5.08
N LEU A 60 15.48 1.38 -5.15
CA LEU A 60 15.06 0.61 -3.98
C LEU A 60 15.85 -0.68 -3.85
N ALA A 61 16.33 -0.98 -2.64
CA ALA A 61 17.00 -2.25 -2.36
C ALA A 61 15.99 -3.42 -2.28
N SER A 62 14.73 -3.11 -1.93
CA SER A 62 13.62 -4.08 -1.85
C SER A 62 12.78 -4.14 -3.14
N ALA A 63 13.30 -3.69 -4.28
CA ALA A 63 12.53 -3.61 -5.52
C ALA A 63 11.86 -4.93 -5.91
N ASP A 64 12.56 -6.07 -5.79
CA ASP A 64 12.03 -7.39 -6.12
C ASP A 64 10.81 -7.78 -5.27
N GLU A 65 10.70 -7.23 -4.06
CA GLU A 65 9.60 -7.50 -3.12
C GLU A 65 8.41 -6.58 -3.35
N VAL A 66 8.67 -5.30 -3.69
CA VAL A 66 7.63 -4.26 -3.72
C VAL A 66 7.12 -3.94 -5.14
N VAL A 67 7.86 -4.29 -6.17
CA VAL A 67 7.52 -3.92 -7.56
C VAL A 67 6.12 -4.39 -7.97
N GLN A 68 5.69 -5.56 -7.51
CA GLN A 68 4.37 -6.07 -7.82
C GLN A 68 3.26 -5.17 -7.27
N ASP A 69 3.36 -4.78 -6.01
CA ASP A 69 2.38 -3.93 -5.33
C ASP A 69 2.37 -2.52 -5.93
N VAL A 70 3.55 -2.01 -6.28
CA VAL A 70 3.70 -0.70 -6.94
C VAL A 70 3.01 -0.68 -8.30
N ILE A 71 3.12 -1.75 -9.06
CA ILE A 71 2.40 -1.89 -10.33
C ILE A 71 0.89 -1.91 -10.10
N TRP A 72 0.40 -2.57 -9.07
CA TRP A 72 -1.02 -2.56 -8.75
C TRP A 72 -1.54 -1.20 -8.29
N VAL A 73 -0.73 -0.40 -7.59
CA VAL A 73 -1.08 1.00 -7.31
C VAL A 73 -1.31 1.77 -8.62
N TYR A 74 -0.43 1.56 -9.60
CA TYR A 74 -0.54 2.22 -10.90
C TYR A 74 -1.67 1.67 -11.78
N THR A 75 -1.82 0.33 -11.90
CA THR A 75 -2.73 -0.29 -12.87
C THR A 75 -4.16 -0.43 -12.36
N ASP A 76 -4.32 -0.71 -11.08
CA ASP A 76 -5.61 -1.04 -10.47
C ASP A 76 -6.07 -0.03 -9.42
N GLY A 77 -5.28 1.04 -9.19
CA GLY A 77 -5.59 2.05 -8.19
C GLY A 77 -5.54 1.50 -6.76
N HIS A 78 -4.69 0.50 -6.51
CA HIS A 78 -4.46 0.00 -5.15
C HIS A 78 -4.02 1.13 -4.24
N ASP A 79 -4.50 1.09 -3.00
CA ASP A 79 -4.13 2.09 -2.02
C ASP A 79 -2.64 1.95 -1.66
N PHE A 80 -1.85 2.96 -2.04
CA PHE A 80 -0.43 3.00 -1.72
C PHE A 80 -0.14 2.80 -0.23
N ALA A 81 -1.02 3.31 0.65
CA ALA A 81 -0.85 3.17 2.09
C ALA A 81 -0.92 1.71 2.57
N SER A 82 -1.47 0.80 1.76
CA SER A 82 -1.55 -0.64 2.05
C SER A 82 -0.37 -1.44 1.48
N VAL A 83 0.48 -0.83 0.64
CA VAL A 83 1.66 -1.48 0.07
C VAL A 83 2.73 -1.63 1.15
N TYR A 84 3.21 -2.88 1.32
CA TYR A 84 4.36 -3.10 2.18
C TYR A 84 5.62 -2.53 1.52
N VAL A 85 6.22 -1.54 2.16
CA VAL A 85 7.52 -0.98 1.77
C VAL A 85 8.34 -0.78 3.04
N PRO A 86 9.61 -1.21 3.09
CA PRO A 86 10.48 -0.90 4.21
C PRO A 86 10.49 0.61 4.50
N GLU A 87 10.39 1.00 5.77
CA GLU A 87 10.22 2.41 6.17
C GLU A 87 11.26 3.35 5.54
N ARG A 88 12.51 2.88 5.44
CA ARG A 88 13.62 3.62 4.81
C ARG A 88 13.43 3.92 3.32
N GLU A 89 12.57 3.17 2.63
CA GLU A 89 12.37 3.24 1.19
C GLU A 89 11.03 3.90 0.80
N GLN A 90 10.12 4.09 1.77
CA GLN A 90 8.80 4.69 1.52
C GLN A 90 8.86 6.05 0.83
N SER A 91 9.77 6.94 1.28
CA SER A 91 9.92 8.27 0.67
C SER A 91 10.43 8.21 -0.77
N ALA A 92 11.32 7.26 -1.08
CA ALA A 92 11.83 7.08 -2.44
C ALA A 92 10.73 6.54 -3.35
N LEU A 93 9.97 5.56 -2.89
CA LEU A 93 8.85 5.01 -3.66
C LEU A 93 7.75 6.04 -3.88
N MET A 94 7.37 6.81 -2.86
CA MET A 94 6.40 7.90 -3.02
C MET A 94 6.83 8.89 -4.09
N ARG A 95 8.11 9.31 -4.09
CA ARG A 95 8.65 10.20 -5.12
C ARG A 95 8.58 9.58 -6.52
N ILE A 96 8.88 8.29 -6.67
CA ILE A 96 8.75 7.60 -7.97
C ILE A 96 7.31 7.68 -8.46
N LEU A 97 6.33 7.38 -7.60
CA LEU A 97 4.91 7.42 -7.97
C LEU A 97 4.42 8.83 -8.28
N GLU A 98 4.83 9.85 -7.51
CA GLU A 98 4.50 11.25 -7.78
C GLU A 98 5.02 11.75 -9.14
N GLU A 99 6.22 11.33 -9.52
CA GLU A 99 6.84 11.74 -10.78
C GLU A 99 6.34 10.95 -11.99
N GLU A 100 5.95 9.69 -11.80
CA GLU A 100 5.56 8.81 -12.89
C GLU A 100 4.04 8.65 -13.05
N VAL A 101 3.23 8.84 -12.01
CA VAL A 101 1.79 8.61 -12.06
C VAL A 101 1.04 9.93 -12.02
N GLU A 102 0.42 10.28 -13.16
CA GLU A 102 -0.38 11.51 -13.25
C GLU A 102 -1.57 11.47 -12.27
N GLY A 103 -1.66 12.49 -11.43
CA GLY A 103 -2.73 12.60 -10.43
C GLY A 103 -2.53 11.73 -9.19
N PHE A 104 -1.35 11.14 -9.00
CA PHE A 104 -1.04 10.46 -7.74
C PHE A 104 -1.00 11.50 -6.60
N GLU A 105 -1.82 11.26 -5.59
CA GLU A 105 -1.84 12.04 -4.35
C GLU A 105 -1.30 11.19 -3.21
N GLN A 106 -0.38 11.74 -2.43
CA GLN A 106 0.08 11.06 -1.23
C GLN A 106 -1.09 10.79 -0.29
N PRO A 107 -1.33 9.56 0.12
CA PRO A 107 -2.30 9.28 1.15
C PRO A 107 -1.85 9.97 2.45
N GLY A 108 -2.74 10.71 3.10
CA GLY A 108 -2.46 11.34 4.40
C GLY A 108 -2.35 10.31 5.54
N TYR A 109 -2.02 9.06 5.25
CA TYR A 109 -1.82 7.98 6.20
C TYR A 109 -0.92 6.88 5.63
N ALA A 110 -0.39 6.03 6.49
CA ALA A 110 0.33 4.82 6.13
C ALA A 110 0.04 3.70 7.13
N VAL A 111 -0.12 2.48 6.65
CA VAL A 111 -0.21 1.28 7.49
C VAL A 111 1.14 0.60 7.51
N ARG A 112 1.68 0.39 8.70
CA ARG A 112 2.89 -0.39 8.88
C ARG A 112 2.54 -1.83 9.26
N TYR A 113 3.08 -2.77 8.53
CA TYR A 113 2.96 -4.20 8.77
C TYR A 113 4.19 -4.74 9.49
N ARG A 114 4.05 -5.94 10.08
CA ARG A 114 5.18 -6.67 10.64
C ARG A 114 6.16 -7.03 9.52
N GLU A 115 7.44 -6.72 9.73
CA GLU A 115 8.47 -7.12 8.79
C GLU A 115 8.52 -8.66 8.66
N PRO A 116 8.76 -9.16 7.44
CA PRO A 116 8.95 -10.58 7.22
C PRO A 116 10.11 -11.12 8.07
N ASP A 117 9.88 -12.24 8.75
CA ASP A 117 10.94 -12.91 9.49
C ASP A 117 11.80 -13.72 8.51
N PRO A 118 13.12 -13.47 8.42
CA PRO A 118 14.01 -14.26 7.58
C PRO A 118 14.01 -15.76 7.93
N GLU A 119 13.77 -16.11 9.21
CA GLU A 119 13.70 -17.51 9.67
C GLU A 119 12.44 -18.22 9.15
N ASP A 120 11.36 -17.50 8.91
CA ASP A 120 10.13 -18.00 8.29
C ASP A 120 10.15 -17.98 6.75
N GLY A 121 11.33 -17.80 6.15
CA GLY A 121 11.54 -17.73 4.71
C GLY A 121 11.17 -16.37 4.10
N GLY A 122 11.13 -15.31 4.89
CA GLY A 122 10.93 -13.94 4.44
C GLY A 122 9.55 -13.64 3.89
N ARG A 123 8.53 -14.43 4.22
CA ARG A 123 7.17 -14.23 3.71
C ARG A 123 6.45 -13.10 4.44
N PHE A 124 5.78 -12.24 3.68
CA PHE A 124 4.91 -11.22 4.23
C PHE A 124 3.79 -11.85 5.06
N SER A 125 3.68 -11.46 6.34
CA SER A 125 2.70 -12.03 7.27
C SER A 125 1.29 -11.43 7.11
N GLY A 126 1.18 -10.23 6.52
CA GLY A 126 -0.05 -9.46 6.48
C GLY A 126 -0.52 -8.96 7.85
N GLU A 127 0.34 -9.03 8.89
CA GLU A 127 -0.02 -8.61 10.24
C GLU A 127 0.17 -7.09 10.40
N PRO A 128 -0.92 -6.31 10.55
CA PRO A 128 -0.80 -4.87 10.72
C PRO A 128 -0.29 -4.55 12.13
N MET A 129 0.65 -3.64 12.22
CA MET A 129 1.24 -3.19 13.49
C MET A 129 0.67 -1.85 13.93
N GLU A 130 0.62 -0.90 13.03
CA GLU A 130 0.13 0.46 13.32
C GLU A 130 -0.36 1.17 12.06
N ILE A 131 -1.21 2.19 12.27
CA ILE A 131 -1.53 3.20 11.27
C ILE A 131 -1.01 4.55 11.74
N ARG A 132 -0.37 5.28 10.83
CA ARG A 132 0.04 6.68 11.01
C ARG A 132 -0.84 7.55 10.13
N CYS A 133 -1.47 8.58 10.71
CA CYS A 133 -2.30 9.53 9.98
C CYS A 133 -1.83 10.95 10.24
N GLU A 134 -1.65 11.71 9.17
CA GLU A 134 -1.35 13.13 9.23
C GLU A 134 -2.49 13.93 8.58
N PHE A 135 -3.03 14.89 9.31
CA PHE A 135 -4.11 15.74 8.80
C PHE A 135 -4.18 17.06 9.54
N SER A 136 -4.83 18.04 8.90
CA SER A 136 -5.09 19.35 9.48
C SER A 136 -6.59 19.58 9.62
N LEU A 137 -7.00 20.23 10.71
CA LEU A 137 -8.38 20.59 10.96
C LEU A 137 -8.47 22.08 11.28
N ASP A 138 -9.54 22.73 10.78
CA ASP A 138 -9.96 24.02 11.26
C ASP A 138 -11.17 23.84 12.20
N VAL A 139 -10.92 24.01 13.48
CA VAL A 139 -11.88 23.73 14.55
C VAL A 139 -12.59 25.05 14.94
N ALA A 140 -13.87 25.15 14.61
CA ALA A 140 -14.66 26.36 14.88
C ALA A 140 -14.80 26.68 16.38
N ARG A 141 -14.89 25.66 17.23
CA ARG A 141 -15.02 25.80 18.69
C ARG A 141 -14.31 24.67 19.40
N ALA A 142 -13.73 25.00 20.55
CA ALA A 142 -13.12 24.03 21.42
C ALA A 142 -14.12 22.99 21.92
N GLU A 143 -13.81 21.70 21.80
CA GLU A 143 -14.61 20.59 22.32
C GLU A 143 -13.77 19.36 22.68
N ARG A 144 -14.39 18.45 23.43
CA ARG A 144 -13.78 17.15 23.71
C ARG A 144 -14.06 16.20 22.57
N CYS A 145 -13.01 15.47 22.17
CA CYS A 145 -13.05 14.50 21.08
C CYS A 145 -12.46 13.18 21.51
N ARG A 146 -12.74 12.15 20.71
CA ARG A 146 -12.14 10.83 20.79
C ARG A 146 -11.81 10.33 19.41
N VAL A 147 -10.84 9.43 19.30
CA VAL A 147 -10.55 8.72 18.05
C VAL A 147 -11.17 7.33 18.15
N ILE A 148 -11.96 6.97 17.16
CA ILE A 148 -12.56 5.64 17.03
C ILE A 148 -12.11 4.97 15.73
N LEU A 149 -11.99 3.65 15.79
CA LEU A 149 -11.82 2.79 14.65
C LEU A 149 -13.13 2.03 14.40
N ILE A 150 -13.62 2.09 13.16
CA ILE A 150 -14.80 1.35 12.72
C ILE A 150 -14.29 0.16 11.91
N ALA A 151 -14.67 -1.03 12.32
CA ALA A 151 -14.30 -2.29 11.67
C ALA A 151 -15.24 -2.62 10.48
N PRO A 152 -14.88 -3.60 9.62
CA PRO A 152 -15.69 -3.99 8.46
C PRO A 152 -17.11 -4.44 8.80
N ASP A 153 -17.33 -4.97 9.99
CA ASP A 153 -18.65 -5.37 10.50
C ASP A 153 -19.47 -4.21 11.10
N GLY A 154 -18.93 -2.99 11.08
CA GLY A 154 -19.51 -1.79 11.67
C GLY A 154 -19.26 -1.64 13.18
N ALA A 155 -18.57 -2.57 13.82
CA ALA A 155 -18.17 -2.42 15.23
C ALA A 155 -17.20 -1.25 15.39
N SER A 156 -17.36 -0.48 16.48
CA SER A 156 -16.48 0.66 16.78
C SER A 156 -15.65 0.42 18.02
N THR A 157 -14.37 0.74 17.96
CA THR A 157 -13.41 0.66 19.06
C THR A 157 -12.83 2.04 19.33
N THR A 158 -12.80 2.47 20.58
CA THR A 158 -12.12 3.71 20.96
C THR A 158 -10.61 3.47 21.01
N MET A 159 -9.89 4.11 20.09
CA MET A 159 -8.42 4.02 19.99
C MET A 159 -7.72 5.03 20.87
N LEU A 160 -8.26 6.24 20.96
CA LEU A 160 -7.79 7.30 21.84
C LEU A 160 -8.98 7.86 22.60
N SER A 161 -8.89 7.78 23.92
CA SER A 161 -9.91 8.35 24.82
C SER A 161 -9.90 9.88 24.77
N GLU A 162 -10.89 10.48 25.41
CA GLU A 162 -11.18 11.91 25.37
C GLU A 162 -9.96 12.82 25.49
N PHE A 163 -9.82 13.73 24.56
CA PHE A 163 -8.85 14.82 24.57
C PHE A 163 -9.50 16.12 24.11
N GLN A 164 -8.87 17.23 24.41
CA GLN A 164 -9.41 18.55 24.11
C GLN A 164 -8.93 19.04 22.74
N LEU A 165 -9.86 19.29 21.81
CA LEU A 165 -9.62 20.12 20.63
C LEU A 165 -9.74 21.60 21.02
N HIS A 166 -8.82 22.42 20.56
CA HIS A 166 -8.87 23.87 20.68
C HIS A 166 -9.44 24.48 19.39
N ALA A 167 -10.05 25.65 19.50
CA ALA A 167 -10.49 26.40 18.31
C ALA A 167 -9.29 26.87 17.48
N GLY A 168 -9.47 26.93 16.16
CA GLY A 168 -8.46 27.33 15.17
C GLY A 168 -7.85 26.15 14.41
N GLN A 169 -6.85 26.46 13.59
CA GLN A 169 -6.16 25.46 12.77
C GLN A 169 -5.23 24.62 13.64
N GLN A 170 -5.35 23.31 13.53
CA GLN A 170 -4.55 22.34 14.25
C GLN A 170 -4.02 21.27 13.29
N GLN A 171 -2.80 20.81 13.53
CA GLN A 171 -2.20 19.67 12.83
C GLN A 171 -2.17 18.47 13.76
N PHE A 172 -2.48 17.31 13.21
CA PHE A 172 -2.48 16.02 13.89
C PHE A 172 -1.49 15.10 13.24
N ASN A 173 -0.76 14.39 14.08
CA ASN A 173 0.03 13.22 13.71
C ASN A 173 -0.36 12.12 14.69
N LEU A 174 -1.18 11.18 14.23
CA LEU A 174 -1.68 10.08 15.04
C LEU A 174 -0.96 8.80 14.67
N THR A 175 -0.49 8.08 15.68
CA THR A 175 0.00 6.70 15.53
C THR A 175 -0.85 5.81 16.42
N LEU A 176 -1.51 4.81 15.83
CA LEU A 176 -2.44 3.93 16.52
C LEU A 176 -2.08 2.47 16.24
N GLY A 177 -2.03 1.64 17.29
CA GLY A 177 -1.77 0.21 17.17
C GLY A 177 -2.90 -0.53 16.46
N LEU A 178 -2.56 -1.43 15.55
CA LEU A 178 -3.52 -2.26 14.79
C LEU A 178 -3.26 -3.76 14.99
N GLU A 179 -2.44 -4.15 15.96
CA GLU A 179 -2.16 -5.55 16.23
C GLU A 179 -3.45 -6.34 16.50
N GLY A 180 -3.61 -7.48 15.82
CA GLY A 180 -4.75 -8.37 15.99
C GLY A 180 -6.01 -7.96 15.21
N TYR A 181 -6.00 -6.84 14.48
CA TYR A 181 -7.12 -6.49 13.60
C TYR A 181 -7.05 -7.34 12.30
N PRO A 182 -8.17 -7.99 11.90
CA PRO A 182 -8.19 -8.80 10.69
C PRO A 182 -8.15 -7.93 9.42
N PRO A 183 -7.81 -8.53 8.26
CA PRO A 183 -7.93 -7.84 6.97
C PRO A 183 -9.34 -7.34 6.69
N GLY A 184 -9.45 -6.22 6.00
CA GLY A 184 -10.74 -5.64 5.61
C GLY A 184 -10.71 -4.13 5.51
N GLU A 185 -11.88 -3.55 5.23
CA GLU A 185 -12.07 -2.11 5.11
C GLU A 185 -12.40 -1.50 6.47
N TYR A 186 -11.65 -0.50 6.86
CA TYR A 186 -11.75 0.20 8.14
C TYR A 186 -11.98 1.69 7.93
N ALA A 187 -12.52 2.35 8.96
CA ALA A 187 -12.56 3.81 8.99
C ALA A 187 -12.03 4.33 10.34
N LEU A 188 -11.08 5.26 10.27
CA LEU A 188 -10.64 6.03 11.42
C LEU A 188 -11.44 7.33 11.49
N GLN A 189 -12.02 7.63 12.64
CA GLN A 189 -12.80 8.85 12.84
C GLN A 189 -12.38 9.62 14.07
N LEU A 190 -12.38 10.95 13.95
CA LEU A 190 -12.29 11.88 15.08
C LEU A 190 -13.69 12.41 15.38
N GLU A 191 -14.26 11.96 16.46
CA GLU A 191 -15.60 12.37 16.91
C GLU A 191 -15.56 13.42 18.01
N GLY A 192 -16.31 14.50 17.81
CA GLY A 192 -16.58 15.50 18.86
C GLY A 192 -17.80 15.13 19.68
N GLN A 193 -17.82 15.47 20.97
CA GLN A 193 -18.97 15.22 21.84
C GLN A 193 -20.22 15.99 21.44
N ARG A 194 -20.07 17.10 20.71
CA ARG A 194 -21.17 18.03 20.36
C ARG A 194 -21.49 18.05 18.87
N SER A 195 -20.57 17.61 18.03
CA SER A 195 -20.79 17.58 16.58
C SER A 195 -21.59 16.34 16.22
N GLY A 196 -22.63 16.51 15.41
CA GLY A 196 -23.40 15.37 14.89
C GLY A 196 -22.70 14.61 13.76
N ALA A 197 -21.51 15.06 13.33
CA ALA A 197 -20.68 14.47 12.30
C ALA A 197 -19.21 14.44 12.79
N PRO A 198 -18.40 13.49 12.32
CA PRO A 198 -16.99 13.44 12.67
C PRO A 198 -16.25 14.66 12.10
N HIS A 199 -15.29 15.18 12.86
CA HIS A 199 -14.39 16.25 12.41
C HIS A 199 -13.42 15.77 11.33
N PHE A 200 -13.09 14.47 11.37
CA PHE A 200 -12.21 13.82 10.41
C PHE A 200 -12.67 12.37 10.24
N ARG A 201 -12.56 11.88 9.02
CA ARG A 201 -12.74 10.48 8.67
C ARG A 201 -11.69 10.08 7.61
N ARG A 202 -11.07 8.94 7.82
CA ARG A 202 -10.18 8.30 6.87
C ARG A 202 -10.57 6.84 6.74
N ASP A 203 -10.98 6.46 5.54
CA ASP A 203 -11.19 5.06 5.19
C ASP A 203 -9.85 4.48 4.72
N PHE A 204 -9.58 3.22 5.06
CA PHE A 204 -8.36 2.49 4.69
C PHE A 204 -8.59 0.99 4.70
N THR A 205 -7.74 0.25 3.99
CA THR A 205 -7.83 -1.20 3.89
C THR A 205 -6.64 -1.86 4.59
N LEU A 206 -6.91 -2.88 5.41
CA LEU A 206 -5.89 -3.78 5.90
C LEU A 206 -5.79 -4.99 4.97
N GLN A 207 -4.60 -5.22 4.43
CA GLN A 207 -4.33 -6.36 3.56
C GLN A 207 -4.32 -7.67 4.34
N GLY A 208 -4.78 -8.73 3.68
CA GLY A 208 -4.61 -10.09 4.15
C GLY A 208 -3.29 -10.72 3.68
N ARG A 209 -3.01 -11.91 4.16
CA ARG A 209 -1.99 -12.77 3.55
C ARG A 209 -2.33 -13.00 2.09
N SER A 210 -1.43 -12.65 1.20
CA SER A 210 -1.44 -13.08 -0.19
C SER A 210 -0.98 -14.53 -0.31
#